data_13c27bf8cb25d57b830bde5cb3161122
#
_entry.id   13c27bf8cb25d57b830bde5cb3161122
#
_cell.length_a   1.000
_cell.length_b   1.000
_cell.length_c   1.000
_cell.angle_alpha   90.00
_cell.angle_beta   90.00
_cell.angle_gamma   90.00
#
_symmetry.space_group_name_H-M   'P 1'
#
loop_
_entity.id
_entity.type
_entity.pdbx_description
1 polymer ?
#
loop_
_entity_poly.entity_id
_entity_poly.type
_entity_poly.pdbx_seq_one_letter_code
_entity_poly.pdbx_strand_id
1 'polypeptide(L)'
;TINDANVIGEIPFEEEIYIDIINSLKDQTYSQAQITGIEEFFVNVLGNRGYAFAEVSGDAEVINDTNEVKLTFTVVPGNKTYTRKIIFTGNNVTQDHVLRREMRQFEGAWTSDNSIEAGKVRLERLGYFKEVNVETVPVVGTEDQIDIIYSVEEETTGSVGGNIGYSDFGLMLGFNLQEQNFLGSGNAVGIGINKNIYSEMYNLSFSDPYATKDGVSLGYNLYFRE
;
A
#
# COMPACT_ATOMS: atom_id res chain seq x y z
N THR A 1 -8.24 -24.19 -29.19
CA THR A 1 -8.86 -24.39 -27.86
C THR A 1 -7.89 -25.09 -26.92
N ILE A 2 -8.03 -24.85 -25.62
CA ILE A 2 -7.23 -25.50 -24.58
C ILE A 2 -7.87 -26.87 -24.32
N ASN A 3 -7.14 -27.96 -24.60
CA ASN A 3 -7.60 -29.31 -24.37
C ASN A 3 -7.35 -29.76 -22.93
N ASP A 4 -6.16 -29.46 -22.41
CA ASP A 4 -5.75 -29.83 -21.06
C ASP A 4 -4.88 -28.75 -20.40
N ALA A 5 -4.98 -28.64 -19.08
CA ALA A 5 -4.15 -27.75 -18.28
C ALA A 5 -3.69 -28.45 -17.00
N ASN A 6 -2.40 -28.43 -16.76
CA ASN A 6 -1.77 -29.11 -15.64
C ASN A 6 -0.82 -28.17 -14.90
N VAL A 7 -0.63 -28.44 -13.59
CA VAL A 7 0.36 -27.77 -12.76
C VAL A 7 1.40 -28.78 -12.33
N ILE A 8 2.67 -28.44 -12.47
CA ILE A 8 3.82 -29.28 -12.09
C ILE A 8 4.78 -28.49 -11.22
N GLY A 9 5.59 -29.18 -10.43
CA GLY A 9 6.58 -28.59 -9.54
C GLY A 9 6.22 -28.76 -8.07
N GLU A 10 6.87 -28.00 -7.21
CA GLU A 10 6.63 -28.05 -5.78
C GLU A 10 5.55 -27.01 -5.41
N ILE A 11 4.39 -27.47 -4.98
CA ILE A 11 3.24 -26.63 -4.66
C ILE A 11 3.01 -26.68 -3.14
N PRO A 12 3.47 -25.67 -2.36
CA PRO A 12 3.37 -25.68 -0.90
C PRO A 12 2.00 -25.19 -0.39
N PHE A 13 0.91 -25.46 -1.12
CA PHE A 13 -0.45 -25.14 -0.72
C PHE A 13 -1.47 -26.13 -1.31
N GLU A 14 -2.70 -26.08 -0.80
CA GLU A 14 -3.76 -27.04 -1.10
C GLU A 14 -4.24 -26.93 -2.55
N GLU A 15 -4.47 -28.08 -3.19
CA GLU A 15 -4.91 -28.18 -4.59
C GLU A 15 -6.26 -27.48 -4.82
N GLU A 16 -7.13 -27.47 -3.81
CA GLU A 16 -8.43 -26.80 -3.85
C GLU A 16 -8.36 -25.31 -4.23
N ILE A 17 -7.22 -24.65 -3.95
CA ILE A 17 -7.03 -23.22 -4.24
C ILE A 17 -6.94 -22.94 -5.74
N TYR A 18 -6.41 -23.87 -6.53
CA TYR A 18 -6.15 -23.63 -7.94
C TYR A 18 -6.88 -24.60 -8.89
N ILE A 19 -7.40 -25.73 -8.39
CA ILE A 19 -8.00 -26.76 -9.23
C ILE A 19 -9.19 -26.24 -10.07
N ASP A 20 -10.03 -25.38 -9.48
CA ASP A 20 -11.16 -24.80 -10.17
C ASP A 20 -10.72 -23.84 -11.30
N ILE A 21 -9.64 -23.07 -11.07
CA ILE A 21 -9.06 -22.17 -12.06
C ILE A 21 -8.53 -22.97 -13.24
N ILE A 22 -7.74 -24.01 -12.95
CA ILE A 22 -7.17 -24.88 -13.99
C ILE A 22 -8.26 -25.62 -14.76
N ASN A 23 -9.27 -26.15 -14.08
CA ASN A 23 -10.39 -26.82 -14.73
C ASN A 23 -11.22 -25.86 -15.60
N SER A 24 -11.34 -24.60 -15.22
CA SER A 24 -12.07 -23.60 -15.98
C SER A 24 -11.42 -23.23 -17.32
N LEU A 25 -10.13 -23.54 -17.50
CA LEU A 25 -9.40 -23.30 -18.76
C LEU A 25 -9.77 -24.27 -19.87
N LYS A 26 -10.27 -25.46 -19.53
CA LYS A 26 -10.65 -26.47 -20.53
C LYS A 26 -11.72 -25.94 -21.45
N ASP A 27 -11.59 -26.25 -22.73
CA ASP A 27 -12.49 -25.84 -23.82
C ASP A 27 -12.50 -24.32 -24.10
N GLN A 28 -11.70 -23.52 -23.41
CA GLN A 28 -11.55 -22.09 -23.70
C GLN A 28 -10.60 -21.83 -24.87
N THR A 29 -10.75 -20.65 -25.46
CA THR A 29 -9.80 -20.17 -26.45
C THR A 29 -8.51 -19.74 -25.77
N TYR A 30 -7.38 -20.20 -26.27
CA TYR A 30 -6.07 -19.78 -25.78
C TYR A 30 -5.93 -18.24 -25.80
N SER A 31 -5.51 -17.69 -24.67
CA SER A 31 -5.22 -16.27 -24.49
C SER A 31 -3.99 -16.09 -23.63
N GLN A 32 -2.98 -15.41 -24.15
CA GLN A 32 -1.76 -15.11 -23.39
C GLN A 32 -2.07 -14.31 -22.11
N ALA A 33 -3.01 -13.38 -22.18
CA ALA A 33 -3.41 -12.57 -21.03
C ALA A 33 -4.02 -13.42 -19.89
N GLN A 34 -4.74 -14.49 -20.22
CA GLN A 34 -5.27 -15.43 -19.21
C GLN A 34 -4.14 -16.21 -18.53
N ILE A 35 -3.15 -16.66 -19.33
CA ILE A 35 -1.99 -17.40 -18.79
C ILE A 35 -1.21 -16.50 -17.83
N THR A 36 -0.86 -15.28 -18.25
CA THR A 36 -0.18 -14.31 -17.38
C THR A 36 -0.96 -14.03 -16.10
N GLY A 37 -2.30 -13.88 -16.20
CA GLY A 37 -3.13 -13.70 -15.00
C GLY A 37 -3.10 -14.89 -14.03
N ILE A 38 -2.95 -16.12 -14.55
CA ILE A 38 -2.83 -17.31 -13.71
C ILE A 38 -1.41 -17.42 -13.12
N GLU A 39 -0.38 -17.09 -13.88
CA GLU A 39 0.99 -17.00 -13.37
C GLU A 39 1.07 -16.00 -12.21
N GLU A 40 0.52 -14.80 -12.38
CA GLU A 40 0.43 -13.78 -11.33
C GLU A 40 -0.39 -14.26 -10.12
N PHE A 41 -1.48 -14.98 -10.33
CA PHE A 41 -2.26 -15.57 -9.24
C PHE A 41 -1.41 -16.52 -8.39
N PHE A 42 -0.67 -17.46 -9.02
CA PHE A 42 0.21 -18.38 -8.30
C PHE A 42 1.32 -17.65 -7.56
N VAL A 43 1.98 -16.67 -8.19
CA VAL A 43 3.02 -15.84 -7.57
C VAL A 43 2.47 -15.13 -6.35
N ASN A 44 1.29 -14.50 -6.45
CA ASN A 44 0.63 -13.83 -5.33
C ASN A 44 0.28 -14.78 -4.18
N VAL A 45 -0.25 -15.97 -4.48
CA VAL A 45 -0.56 -16.98 -3.45
C VAL A 45 0.70 -17.43 -2.73
N LEU A 46 1.80 -17.63 -3.45
CA LEU A 46 3.09 -18.03 -2.90
C LEU A 46 3.74 -16.89 -2.10
N GLY A 47 3.76 -15.67 -2.63
CA GLY A 47 4.29 -14.49 -1.96
C GLY A 47 3.60 -14.22 -0.62
N ASN A 48 2.27 -14.43 -0.55
CA ASN A 48 1.52 -14.29 0.70
C ASN A 48 1.79 -15.41 1.73
N ARG A 49 2.46 -16.49 1.31
CA ARG A 49 2.87 -17.59 2.18
C ARG A 49 4.36 -17.58 2.55
N GLY A 50 5.06 -16.52 2.14
CA GLY A 50 6.47 -16.30 2.46
C GLY A 50 7.44 -16.66 1.35
N TYR A 51 6.98 -17.02 0.17
CA TYR A 51 7.83 -17.35 -0.98
C TYR A 51 8.01 -16.13 -1.88
N ALA A 52 8.78 -15.13 -1.40
CA ALA A 52 8.93 -13.84 -2.07
C ALA A 52 9.62 -13.90 -3.44
N PHE A 53 10.30 -14.99 -3.76
CA PHE A 53 11.01 -15.19 -5.03
C PHE A 53 10.47 -16.39 -5.79
N ALA A 54 9.17 -16.69 -5.63
CA ALA A 54 8.53 -17.73 -6.38
C ALA A 54 8.48 -17.39 -7.88
N GLU A 55 8.84 -18.36 -8.69
CA GLU A 55 8.73 -18.26 -10.14
C GLU A 55 7.66 -19.23 -10.65
N VAL A 56 6.81 -18.72 -11.53
CA VAL A 56 5.78 -19.52 -12.20
C VAL A 56 5.84 -19.23 -13.69
N SER A 57 5.88 -20.28 -14.50
CA SER A 57 5.85 -20.17 -15.96
C SER A 57 4.76 -21.06 -16.55
N GLY A 58 3.99 -20.50 -17.47
CA GLY A 58 2.96 -21.21 -18.22
C GLY A 58 3.43 -21.51 -19.64
N ASP A 59 3.69 -22.78 -19.93
CA ASP A 59 4.10 -23.26 -21.24
C ASP A 59 2.91 -23.78 -22.02
N ALA A 60 2.78 -23.34 -23.28
CA ALA A 60 1.71 -23.74 -24.18
C ALA A 60 2.27 -24.62 -25.32
N GLU A 61 1.91 -25.90 -25.34
CA GLU A 61 2.26 -26.82 -26.41
C GLU A 61 1.09 -26.94 -27.39
N VAL A 62 1.32 -26.59 -28.65
CA VAL A 62 0.32 -26.67 -29.71
C VAL A 62 0.33 -28.09 -30.34
N ILE A 63 -0.80 -28.75 -30.30
CA ILE A 63 -1.00 -30.08 -30.98
C ILE A 63 -1.42 -29.77 -32.42
N ASN A 64 -0.49 -29.90 -33.35
CA ASN A 64 -0.64 -29.51 -34.74
C ASN A 64 -1.78 -30.20 -35.52
N ASP A 65 -2.17 -31.38 -35.10
CA ASP A 65 -3.20 -32.18 -35.81
C ASP A 65 -4.65 -31.74 -35.48
N THR A 66 -4.87 -31.14 -34.30
CA THR A 66 -6.22 -30.75 -33.81
C THR A 66 -6.42 -29.28 -33.53
N ASN A 67 -5.41 -28.45 -33.72
CA ASN A 67 -5.40 -27.01 -33.26
C ASN A 67 -5.75 -26.86 -31.77
N GLU A 68 -5.41 -27.86 -30.97
CA GLU A 68 -5.57 -27.85 -29.52
C GLU A 68 -4.27 -27.44 -28.84
N VAL A 69 -4.39 -26.86 -27.66
CA VAL A 69 -3.27 -26.41 -26.84
C VAL A 69 -3.28 -27.16 -25.51
N LYS A 70 -2.16 -27.72 -25.13
CA LYS A 70 -1.92 -28.22 -23.80
C LYS A 70 -1.14 -27.18 -23.00
N LEU A 71 -1.66 -26.80 -21.83
CA LEU A 71 -1.01 -25.87 -20.93
C LEU A 71 -0.32 -26.61 -19.79
N THR A 72 0.89 -26.18 -19.45
CA THR A 72 1.62 -26.71 -18.29
C THR A 72 2.16 -25.54 -17.50
N PHE A 73 1.67 -25.36 -16.26
CA PHE A 73 2.20 -24.37 -15.34
C PHE A 73 3.28 -25.02 -14.48
N THR A 74 4.50 -24.51 -14.59
CA THR A 74 5.64 -24.94 -13.77
C THR A 74 5.80 -23.99 -12.61
N VAL A 75 5.71 -24.53 -11.38
CA VAL A 75 5.81 -23.75 -10.13
C VAL A 75 7.13 -24.06 -9.44
N VAL A 76 7.94 -23.03 -9.21
CA VAL A 76 9.20 -23.09 -8.45
C VAL A 76 9.09 -22.10 -7.28
N PRO A 77 8.69 -22.56 -6.08
CA PRO A 77 8.45 -21.66 -4.95
C PRO A 77 9.73 -21.01 -4.38
N GLY A 78 10.87 -21.68 -4.52
CA GLY A 78 12.12 -21.24 -3.88
C GLY A 78 12.08 -21.41 -2.36
N ASN A 79 12.95 -20.68 -1.66
CA ASN A 79 13.02 -20.70 -0.21
C ASN A 79 11.99 -19.76 0.42
N LYS A 80 11.46 -20.17 1.57
CA LYS A 80 10.59 -19.32 2.36
C LYS A 80 11.38 -18.21 3.05
N THR A 81 10.92 -16.97 2.95
CA THR A 81 11.68 -15.78 3.36
C THR A 81 11.10 -15.09 4.59
N TYR A 82 12.00 -14.53 5.41
CA TYR A 82 11.68 -13.64 6.53
C TYR A 82 12.04 -12.20 6.20
N THR A 83 11.22 -11.28 6.64
CA THR A 83 11.55 -9.86 6.63
C THR A 83 12.58 -9.55 7.72
N ARG A 84 13.82 -9.23 7.33
CA ARG A 84 14.88 -8.86 8.27
C ARG A 84 14.68 -7.45 8.78
N LYS A 85 14.53 -6.48 7.88
CA LYS A 85 14.36 -5.06 8.19
C LYS A 85 13.37 -4.40 7.25
N ILE A 86 12.69 -3.38 7.78
CA ILE A 86 11.90 -2.43 7.02
C ILE A 86 12.61 -1.09 7.07
N ILE A 87 13.03 -0.59 5.90
CA ILE A 87 13.84 0.61 5.74
C ILE A 87 12.99 1.66 5.02
N PHE A 88 13.02 2.90 5.51
CA PHE A 88 12.36 4.03 4.88
C PHE A 88 13.43 4.98 4.32
N THR A 89 13.19 5.50 3.12
CA THR A 89 14.06 6.46 2.44
C THR A 89 13.23 7.59 1.83
N GLY A 90 13.80 8.79 1.77
CA GLY A 90 13.12 9.96 1.19
C GLY A 90 12.27 10.76 2.19
N ASN A 91 12.03 10.25 3.39
CA ASN A 91 11.32 10.94 4.47
C ASN A 91 12.25 11.91 5.21
N ASN A 92 12.46 13.10 4.63
CA ASN A 92 13.37 14.10 5.18
C ASN A 92 12.73 14.92 6.31
N VAL A 93 11.43 15.14 6.25
CA VAL A 93 10.61 15.88 7.22
C VAL A 93 9.84 14.92 8.10
N THR A 94 9.15 13.93 7.49
CA THR A 94 8.31 12.98 8.21
C THR A 94 9.17 12.01 9.02
N GLN A 95 8.88 11.91 10.32
CA GLN A 95 9.64 11.06 11.24
C GLN A 95 9.40 9.58 10.97
N ASP A 96 10.43 8.74 11.10
CA ASP A 96 10.39 7.29 10.82
C ASP A 96 9.24 6.55 11.51
N HIS A 97 8.95 6.91 12.76
CA HIS A 97 7.87 6.27 13.51
C HIS A 97 6.47 6.50 12.90
N VAL A 98 6.28 7.59 12.14
CA VAL A 98 5.02 7.91 11.45
C VAL A 98 4.78 6.93 10.30
N LEU A 99 5.84 6.59 9.54
CA LEU A 99 5.76 5.58 8.49
C LEU A 99 5.64 4.19 9.10
N ARG A 100 6.45 3.90 10.12
CA ARG A 100 6.55 2.56 10.74
C ARG A 100 5.24 2.10 11.36
N ARG A 101 4.46 2.99 11.98
CA ARG A 101 3.15 2.65 12.55
C ARG A 101 2.09 2.23 11.52
N GLU A 102 2.29 2.60 10.26
CA GLU A 102 1.41 2.22 9.16
C GLU A 102 1.70 0.83 8.59
N MET A 103 2.84 0.24 8.92
CA MET A 103 3.24 -1.06 8.38
C MET A 103 2.34 -2.19 8.88
N ARG A 104 2.10 -3.15 7.97
CA ARG A 104 1.38 -4.39 8.25
C ARG A 104 2.28 -5.61 8.20
N GLN A 105 3.39 -5.52 7.46
CA GLN A 105 4.49 -6.47 7.55
C GLN A 105 5.35 -6.13 8.75
N PHE A 106 5.77 -7.15 9.51
CA PHE A 106 6.64 -6.98 10.68
C PHE A 106 8.02 -7.58 10.43
N GLU A 107 9.04 -6.94 11.02
CA GLU A 107 10.40 -7.49 11.05
C GLU A 107 10.43 -8.80 11.85
N GLY A 108 11.15 -9.80 11.34
CA GLY A 108 11.21 -11.14 11.92
C GLY A 108 10.03 -12.06 11.56
N ALA A 109 9.01 -11.56 10.88
CA ALA A 109 7.89 -12.37 10.40
C ALA A 109 8.13 -12.91 8.99
N TRP A 110 7.39 -13.97 8.63
CA TRP A 110 7.31 -14.44 7.25
C TRP A 110 6.86 -13.31 6.34
N THR A 111 7.47 -13.21 5.16
CA THR A 111 7.10 -12.22 4.16
C THR A 111 5.68 -12.47 3.65
N SER A 112 4.92 -11.40 3.45
CA SER A 112 3.60 -11.45 2.83
C SER A 112 3.43 -10.23 1.92
N ASP A 113 3.25 -10.49 0.63
CA ASP A 113 3.09 -9.43 -0.38
C ASP A 113 1.87 -8.55 -0.08
N ASN A 114 0.76 -9.16 0.36
CA ASN A 114 -0.43 -8.41 0.78
C ASN A 114 -0.13 -7.47 1.97
N SER A 115 0.70 -7.90 2.92
CA SER A 115 1.07 -7.06 4.07
C SER A 115 2.00 -5.92 3.67
N ILE A 116 2.90 -6.17 2.72
CA ILE A 116 3.81 -5.17 2.16
C ILE A 116 3.00 -4.13 1.37
N GLU A 117 2.14 -4.57 0.46
CA GLU A 117 1.30 -3.68 -0.34
C GLU A 117 0.30 -2.91 0.54
N ALA A 118 -0.28 -3.54 1.57
CA ALA A 118 -1.13 -2.85 2.53
C ALA A 118 -0.38 -1.72 3.26
N GLY A 119 0.90 -1.91 3.58
CA GLY A 119 1.77 -0.87 4.13
C GLY A 119 1.93 0.31 3.17
N LYS A 120 2.22 0.03 1.90
CA LYS A 120 2.33 1.05 0.84
C LYS A 120 1.04 1.87 0.70
N VAL A 121 -0.11 1.20 0.52
CA VAL A 121 -1.42 1.85 0.40
C VAL A 121 -1.75 2.71 1.63
N ARG A 122 -1.34 2.30 2.83
CA ARG A 122 -1.54 3.09 4.04
C ARG A 122 -0.68 4.34 4.06
N LEU A 123 0.57 4.28 3.60
CA LEU A 123 1.43 5.46 3.45
C LEU A 123 0.84 6.43 2.42
N GLU A 124 0.38 5.96 1.28
CA GLU A 124 -0.28 6.79 0.26
C GLU A 124 -1.51 7.52 0.81
N ARG A 125 -2.29 6.85 1.67
CA ARG A 125 -3.50 7.43 2.30
C ARG A 125 -3.21 8.52 3.34
N LEU A 126 -2.00 8.62 3.85
CA LEU A 126 -1.64 9.71 4.76
C LEU A 126 -1.72 11.08 4.07
N GLY A 127 -1.53 11.14 2.76
CA GLY A 127 -1.49 12.39 2.00
C GLY A 127 -0.25 13.24 2.30
N TYR A 128 0.82 12.62 2.81
CA TYR A 128 2.11 13.27 3.09
C TYR A 128 3.12 13.03 1.98
N PHE A 129 2.81 12.10 1.09
CA PHE A 129 3.71 11.63 0.04
C PHE A 129 3.02 11.72 -1.32
N LYS A 130 3.75 12.24 -2.29
CA LYS A 130 3.36 12.30 -3.70
C LYS A 130 3.49 10.93 -4.37
N GLU A 131 4.52 10.18 -3.96
CA GLU A 131 4.80 8.85 -4.49
C GLU A 131 5.34 7.96 -3.36
N VAL A 132 4.93 6.69 -3.38
CA VAL A 132 5.41 5.65 -2.48
C VAL A 132 5.77 4.43 -3.30
N ASN A 133 7.03 4.04 -3.29
CA ASN A 133 7.53 2.83 -3.93
C ASN A 133 7.99 1.83 -2.87
N VAL A 134 7.86 0.54 -3.16
CA VAL A 134 8.34 -0.53 -2.30
C VAL A 134 9.14 -1.53 -3.11
N GLU A 135 10.28 -1.92 -2.55
CA GLU A 135 11.17 -2.94 -3.13
C GLU A 135 11.54 -3.96 -2.05
N THR A 136 11.62 -5.23 -2.47
CA THR A 136 12.13 -6.33 -1.66
C THR A 136 13.51 -6.71 -2.15
N VAL A 137 14.51 -6.68 -1.25
CA VAL A 137 15.91 -6.92 -1.59
C VAL A 137 16.44 -8.12 -0.79
N PRO A 138 16.97 -9.17 -1.47
CA PRO A 138 17.60 -10.29 -0.80
C PRO A 138 18.82 -9.84 0.02
N VAL A 139 18.99 -10.42 1.20
CA VAL A 139 20.13 -10.12 2.06
C VAL A 139 21.32 -10.98 1.64
N VAL A 140 22.42 -10.33 1.28
CA VAL A 140 23.65 -11.03 0.88
C VAL A 140 24.16 -11.94 2.00
N GLY A 141 24.39 -13.21 1.68
CA GLY A 141 24.91 -14.21 2.61
C GLY A 141 23.83 -14.97 3.38
N THR A 142 22.54 -14.75 3.07
CA THR A 142 21.41 -15.54 3.59
C THR A 142 20.51 -15.95 2.42
N GLU A 143 19.86 -17.12 2.53
CA GLU A 143 18.97 -17.64 1.48
C GLU A 143 17.49 -17.40 1.83
N ASP A 144 17.22 -16.98 3.08
CA ASP A 144 15.89 -16.90 3.66
C ASP A 144 15.53 -15.51 4.22
N GLN A 145 16.37 -14.49 3.99
CA GLN A 145 16.13 -13.15 4.51
C GLN A 145 16.03 -12.09 3.42
N ILE A 146 15.07 -11.18 3.61
CA ILE A 146 14.90 -10.01 2.75
C ILE A 146 14.81 -8.73 3.57
N ASP A 147 15.24 -7.64 2.98
CA ASP A 147 14.94 -6.28 3.44
C ASP A 147 13.84 -5.69 2.58
N ILE A 148 12.93 -4.94 3.20
CA ILE A 148 11.87 -4.21 2.50
C ILE A 148 12.22 -2.73 2.57
N ILE A 149 12.31 -2.09 1.41
CA ILE A 149 12.67 -0.68 1.29
C ILE A 149 11.44 0.08 0.77
N TYR A 150 10.91 0.98 1.60
CA TYR A 150 9.88 1.95 1.19
C TYR A 150 10.57 3.26 0.86
N SER A 151 10.52 3.64 -0.42
CA SER A 151 11.03 4.93 -0.92
C SER A 151 9.87 5.89 -1.10
N VAL A 152 9.90 7.03 -0.43
CA VAL A 152 8.83 8.02 -0.46
C VAL A 152 9.32 9.35 -1.04
N GLU A 153 8.47 10.05 -1.79
CA GLU A 153 8.65 11.44 -2.19
C GLU A 153 7.67 12.30 -1.39
N GLU A 154 8.17 13.16 -0.50
CA GLU A 154 7.34 14.00 0.36
C GLU A 154 6.64 15.10 -0.42
N GLU A 155 5.40 15.40 -0.03
CA GLU A 155 4.59 16.48 -0.57
C GLU A 155 4.32 17.54 0.50
N THR A 156 3.97 18.75 0.07
CA THR A 156 3.59 19.83 0.98
C THR A 156 2.23 19.52 1.61
N THR A 157 2.20 19.39 2.93
CA THR A 157 1.02 19.07 3.74
C THR A 157 0.31 20.30 4.30
N GLY A 158 0.95 21.46 4.17
CA GLY A 158 0.41 22.74 4.59
C GLY A 158 -0.51 23.38 3.57
N SER A 159 -1.59 23.99 4.03
CA SER A 159 -2.51 24.78 3.22
C SER A 159 -2.82 26.13 3.88
N VAL A 160 -2.90 27.17 3.05
CA VAL A 160 -3.28 28.52 3.45
C VAL A 160 -4.47 28.94 2.60
N GLY A 161 -5.53 29.40 3.26
CA GLY A 161 -6.72 29.87 2.59
C GLY A 161 -7.15 31.25 3.11
N GLY A 162 -7.72 32.05 2.22
CA GLY A 162 -8.38 33.31 2.59
C GLY A 162 -9.72 33.42 1.88
N ASN A 163 -10.70 34.00 2.54
CA ASN A 163 -12.00 34.28 1.95
C ASN A 163 -12.46 35.69 2.28
N ILE A 164 -13.09 36.34 1.31
CA ILE A 164 -13.72 37.63 1.43
C ILE A 164 -15.17 37.46 0.98
N GLY A 165 -16.10 37.87 1.83
CA GLY A 165 -17.53 37.81 1.52
C GLY A 165 -18.22 39.13 1.94
N TYR A 166 -19.36 39.41 1.31
CA TYR A 166 -20.27 40.48 1.71
C TYR A 166 -21.67 39.95 1.87
N SER A 167 -22.31 40.29 2.97
CA SER A 167 -23.69 39.87 3.31
C SER A 167 -24.45 41.04 3.92
N ASP A 168 -25.68 40.81 4.34
CA ASP A 168 -26.48 41.77 5.12
C ASP A 168 -25.81 42.18 6.44
N PHE A 169 -24.86 41.40 6.92
CA PHE A 169 -24.01 41.67 8.07
C PHE A 169 -22.69 42.39 7.72
N GLY A 170 -22.58 42.94 6.50
CA GLY A 170 -21.42 43.67 6.01
C GLY A 170 -20.29 42.78 5.47
N LEU A 171 -19.08 43.32 5.46
CA LEU A 171 -17.88 42.66 5.00
C LEU A 171 -17.46 41.56 5.96
N MET A 172 -17.18 40.37 5.42
CA MET A 172 -16.62 39.22 6.14
C MET A 172 -15.25 38.89 5.57
N LEU A 173 -14.29 38.69 6.45
CA LEU A 173 -12.93 38.27 6.13
C LEU A 173 -12.61 37.00 6.89
N GLY A 174 -12.09 36.00 6.19
CA GLY A 174 -11.61 34.78 6.80
C GLY A 174 -10.20 34.45 6.35
N PHE A 175 -9.44 33.88 7.25
CA PHE A 175 -8.10 33.33 7.01
C PHE A 175 -8.01 32.00 7.73
N ASN A 176 -7.45 31.00 7.05
CA ASN A 176 -7.17 29.70 7.62
C ASN A 176 -5.78 29.21 7.18
N LEU A 177 -5.07 28.62 8.12
CA LEU A 177 -3.82 27.91 7.92
C LEU A 177 -3.99 26.53 8.53
N GLN A 178 -3.64 25.50 7.78
CA GLN A 178 -3.70 24.13 8.25
C GLN A 178 -2.43 23.41 7.83
N GLU A 179 -1.84 22.65 8.76
CA GLU A 179 -0.71 21.75 8.51
C GLU A 179 -1.09 20.37 9.01
N GLN A 180 -1.00 19.35 8.14
CA GLN A 180 -1.43 17.98 8.46
C GLN A 180 -0.32 17.09 9.02
N ASN A 181 0.92 17.49 8.78
CA ASN A 181 2.10 16.76 9.26
C ASN A 181 3.04 17.73 10.01
N PHE A 182 2.52 18.33 11.07
CA PHE A 182 3.23 19.36 11.83
C PHE A 182 4.57 18.84 12.38
N LEU A 183 5.66 19.47 11.94
CA LEU A 183 7.04 19.08 12.26
C LEU A 183 7.36 17.60 11.96
N GLY A 184 6.69 17.02 10.98
CA GLY A 184 6.88 15.63 10.60
C GLY A 184 6.36 14.58 11.59
N SER A 185 5.58 14.99 12.58
CA SER A 185 5.09 14.13 13.67
C SER A 185 3.81 13.34 13.29
N GLY A 186 3.22 13.65 12.14
CA GLY A 186 1.92 13.11 11.74
C GLY A 186 0.74 13.72 12.50
N ASN A 187 0.94 14.83 13.21
CA ASN A 187 -0.10 15.56 13.89
C ASN A 187 -0.59 16.73 13.01
N ALA A 188 -1.89 17.01 13.08
CA ALA A 188 -2.45 18.15 12.37
C ALA A 188 -2.65 19.35 13.30
N VAL A 189 -2.31 20.53 12.78
CA VAL A 189 -2.52 21.83 13.45
C VAL A 189 -3.26 22.75 12.49
N GLY A 190 -4.26 23.47 13.01
CA GLY A 190 -5.01 24.45 12.24
C GLY A 190 -5.21 25.73 13.00
N ILE A 191 -5.11 26.86 12.29
CA ILE A 191 -5.41 28.20 12.79
C ILE A 191 -6.44 28.81 11.87
N GLY A 192 -7.53 29.33 12.44
CA GLY A 192 -8.57 30.03 11.70
C GLY A 192 -8.89 31.38 12.35
N ILE A 193 -9.07 32.40 11.53
CA ILE A 193 -9.50 33.75 11.93
C ILE A 193 -10.67 34.14 11.04
N ASN A 194 -11.80 34.47 11.62
CA ASN A 194 -12.94 34.99 10.90
C ASN A 194 -13.40 36.29 11.55
N LYS A 195 -13.53 37.34 10.75
CA LYS A 195 -13.93 38.67 11.20
C LYS A 195 -15.08 39.20 10.37
N ASN A 196 -16.08 39.73 11.02
CA ASN A 196 -17.12 40.56 10.45
C ASN A 196 -17.29 41.85 11.28
N ILE A 197 -18.22 42.72 10.91
CA ILE A 197 -18.43 44.01 11.60
C ILE A 197 -18.96 43.86 13.04
N TYR A 198 -19.44 42.66 13.43
CA TYR A 198 -20.04 42.43 14.74
C TYR A 198 -19.27 41.44 15.61
N SER A 199 -18.33 40.67 15.03
CA SER A 199 -17.60 39.67 15.80
C SER A 199 -16.28 39.28 15.15
N GLU A 200 -15.32 38.94 15.99
CA GLU A 200 -14.07 38.30 15.63
C GLU A 200 -14.02 36.90 16.24
N MET A 201 -13.68 35.91 15.45
CA MET A 201 -13.56 34.51 15.89
C MET A 201 -12.18 33.99 15.56
N TYR A 202 -11.52 33.50 16.58
CA TYR A 202 -10.23 32.78 16.48
C TYR A 202 -10.44 31.32 16.80
N ASN A 203 -9.85 30.45 16.00
CA ASN A 203 -9.91 29.01 16.15
C ASN A 203 -8.49 28.45 16.11
N LEU A 204 -8.15 27.61 17.08
CA LEU A 204 -6.93 26.80 17.09
C LEU A 204 -7.34 25.35 17.23
N SER A 205 -6.95 24.52 16.27
CA SER A 205 -7.18 23.08 16.27
C SER A 205 -5.87 22.31 16.34
N PHE A 206 -5.88 21.22 17.06
CA PHE A 206 -4.82 20.21 17.13
C PHE A 206 -5.45 18.83 17.04
N SER A 207 -4.84 17.93 16.27
CA SER A 207 -5.26 16.55 16.19
C SER A 207 -4.04 15.63 16.11
N ASP A 208 -4.00 14.65 17.00
CA ASP A 208 -3.06 13.54 16.99
C ASP A 208 -3.83 12.26 16.65
N PRO A 209 -3.62 11.65 15.46
CA PRO A 209 -4.31 10.43 15.06
C PRO A 209 -3.84 9.19 15.83
N TYR A 210 -2.71 9.26 16.50
CA TYR A 210 -2.09 8.17 17.27
C TYR A 210 -1.63 8.61 18.66
N ALA A 211 -2.51 9.26 19.41
CA ALA A 211 -2.25 9.64 20.80
C ALA A 211 -1.96 8.41 21.71
N THR A 212 -2.43 7.23 21.31
CA THR A 212 -2.04 5.95 21.91
C THR A 212 -1.45 5.02 20.87
N LYS A 213 -0.70 4.01 21.31
CA LYS A 213 -0.12 2.98 20.43
C LYS A 213 -1.17 2.16 19.67
N ASP A 214 -2.39 2.08 20.20
CA ASP A 214 -3.52 1.36 19.60
C ASP A 214 -4.27 2.20 18.55
N GLY A 215 -3.79 3.42 18.25
CA GLY A 215 -4.36 4.27 17.21
C GLY A 215 -5.62 5.03 17.66
N VAL A 216 -5.76 5.32 18.95
CA VAL A 216 -6.79 6.22 19.44
C VAL A 216 -6.40 7.65 19.10
N SER A 217 -7.25 8.36 18.38
CA SER A 217 -7.03 9.76 18.03
C SER A 217 -7.45 10.69 19.18
N LEU A 218 -6.72 11.80 19.32
CA LEU A 218 -7.02 12.86 20.28
C LEU A 218 -7.03 14.20 19.55
N GLY A 219 -8.08 14.99 19.74
CA GLY A 219 -8.20 16.30 19.13
C GLY A 219 -8.64 17.37 20.13
N TYR A 220 -8.11 18.57 19.97
CA TYR A 220 -8.49 19.77 20.72
C TYR A 220 -8.89 20.88 19.78
N ASN A 221 -9.95 21.60 20.13
CA ASN A 221 -10.38 22.81 19.45
C ASN A 221 -10.58 23.92 20.50
N LEU A 222 -9.87 25.02 20.34
CA LEU A 222 -10.00 26.20 21.17
C LEU A 222 -10.63 27.32 20.34
N TYR A 223 -11.68 27.89 20.88
CA TYR A 223 -12.40 29.01 20.24
C TYR A 223 -12.36 30.22 21.16
N PHE A 224 -12.02 31.35 20.58
CA PHE A 224 -12.16 32.65 21.22
C PHE A 224 -13.03 33.53 20.32
N ARG A 225 -14.02 34.20 20.91
CA ARG A 225 -14.94 35.07 20.17
C ARG A 225 -15.13 36.38 20.94
N GLU A 226 -14.95 37.50 20.23
CA GLU A 226 -15.31 38.84 20.66
C GLU A 226 -16.53 39.35 19.90
#